data_945291b1eb22d47e51b87ca079a0ac6b
#
_entry.id   945291b1eb22d47e51b87ca079a0ac6b
#
_cell.length_a   1.000
_cell.length_b   1.000
_cell.length_c   1.000
_cell.angle_alpha   90.00
_cell.angle_beta   90.00
_cell.angle_gamma   90.00
#
_symmetry.space_group_name_H-M   'P 1'
#
loop_
_entity.id
_entity.type
_entity.pdbx_description
1 polymer ?
#
loop_
_entity_poly.entity_id
_entity_poly.type
_entity_poly.pdbx_seq_one_letter_code
_entity_poly.pdbx_strand_id
1 'polypeptide(L)'
;MKRISAFALPAILFSAVIVAAVAPRSEAQILPPLATQPGQTVTSPQSPAMKNFTPVTDEMLRNPSPNDWLMYSRTYDAFRDSPLNQINTKTVKNLRMAWVRDLEDGVTETIPIVHDGIMYVIAPGGYVDALDATNGDFIWEYRRAFKNPGIATNERTKALAIYKDMVYFTAADGYVVALDARTGKVRWETLKGETQNTSGAIVVDGNVISGGTCGKGSDSCFIEADNADTGERVWRFFTVAHPGDPGFASWNQDDNSQSMTSTWGLPGTFDAKRDVLYYGVANPMPDNRMARHNGNPDGTGRVSPADLYSNCTLALDPKTGKLIWYYQHLPGDDWDTDHTHERTLARVAFNPNPKYVKWINSTVPRGSVHDIAAMVAEGGTIFVLDRNNGQFLWATPFPYDDPNYIMSDIDVKTGQTKLNWDLVFKQPGDRHITCYWNTRSYWPTAYHEANESLFVPFIDNCRDNQIAGPGVKPGWKVIPRPGSDPNKLTGLAKVNLSTGEQLRFDLGRAPGNGAMLTTAGGLVFHGDMSRRFRAFDVNTGEKLWEAILGGNISVSTITYAVNGKQYVCVMTGFNLKVPELAAEVPDMHTPTNHNSIYVFALP
;
A
#
# COMPACT_ATOMS: atom_id res chain seq x y z
N MET A 1 1.28 -26.41 -94.65
CA MET A 1 0.66 -25.74 -95.84
C MET A 1 -0.03 -24.48 -95.38
N LYS A 2 0.20 -23.47 -96.22
CA LYS A 2 -0.40 -22.11 -96.26
C LYS A 2 0.03 -21.10 -95.25
N ARG A 3 0.89 -20.22 -95.74
CA ARG A 3 1.18 -18.82 -95.35
C ARG A 3 -0.06 -17.96 -95.56
N ILE A 4 -0.23 -16.96 -94.64
CA ILE A 4 -0.89 -15.70 -95.04
C ILE A 4 -0.20 -14.57 -94.25
N SER A 5 0.02 -13.52 -95.04
CA SER A 5 0.92 -12.37 -94.80
C SER A 5 0.47 -11.35 -93.81
N ALA A 6 1.46 -10.62 -93.29
CA ALA A 6 1.33 -9.46 -92.47
C ALA A 6 0.91 -8.20 -93.22
N PHE A 7 0.05 -7.37 -92.62
CA PHE A 7 -0.07 -5.92 -92.95
C PHE A 7 0.31 -5.10 -91.76
N ALA A 8 1.32 -4.27 -91.94
CA ALA A 8 1.77 -3.30 -90.99
C ALA A 8 1.03 -1.97 -91.17
N LEU A 9 0.49 -1.39 -90.11
CA LEU A 9 0.04 -0.01 -90.06
C LEU A 9 1.00 0.79 -89.11
N PRO A 10 1.32 2.06 -89.43
CA PRO A 10 2.27 2.82 -88.64
C PRO A 10 1.62 3.38 -87.38
N ALA A 11 2.28 3.18 -86.28
CA ALA A 11 1.90 3.80 -85.00
C ALA A 11 2.41 5.26 -84.93
N ILE A 12 1.50 6.20 -84.79
CA ILE A 12 1.79 7.59 -84.46
C ILE A 12 2.01 7.66 -82.97
N LEU A 13 3.27 7.99 -82.58
CA LEU A 13 3.64 8.25 -81.18
C LEU A 13 3.17 9.65 -80.81
N PHE A 14 2.14 9.77 -79.98
CA PHE A 14 1.86 10.99 -79.22
C PHE A 14 2.69 10.96 -77.93
N SER A 15 3.72 11.78 -77.88
CA SER A 15 4.50 12.05 -76.65
C SER A 15 3.67 12.93 -75.74
N ALA A 16 2.96 12.34 -74.76
CA ALA A 16 2.34 13.09 -73.66
C ALA A 16 3.46 13.45 -72.65
N VAL A 17 3.79 14.72 -72.60
CA VAL A 17 4.63 15.29 -71.53
C VAL A 17 3.77 15.33 -70.24
N ILE A 18 3.98 14.38 -69.35
CA ILE A 18 3.44 14.40 -68.00
C ILE A 18 4.27 15.38 -67.19
N VAL A 19 3.76 16.60 -67.02
CA VAL A 19 4.28 17.52 -66.01
C VAL A 19 3.80 16.97 -64.66
N ALA A 20 4.62 16.22 -63.97
CA ALA A 20 4.39 15.84 -62.58
C ALA A 20 4.49 17.14 -61.76
N ALA A 21 3.34 17.65 -61.33
CA ALA A 21 3.26 18.65 -60.28
C ALA A 21 3.80 18.01 -59.00
N VAL A 22 5.04 18.33 -58.63
CA VAL A 22 5.57 18.02 -57.31
C VAL A 22 4.76 18.85 -56.32
N ALA A 23 3.76 18.24 -55.71
CA ALA A 23 3.10 18.83 -54.55
C ALA A 23 4.17 19.09 -53.50
N PRO A 24 4.22 20.28 -52.88
CA PRO A 24 5.15 20.49 -51.77
C PRO A 24 4.88 19.40 -50.74
N ARG A 25 5.91 18.61 -50.41
CA ARG A 25 5.90 17.73 -49.22
C ARG A 25 5.55 18.66 -48.08
N SER A 26 4.37 18.51 -47.50
CA SER A 26 4.10 19.05 -46.18
C SER A 26 5.21 18.48 -45.29
N GLU A 27 6.06 19.33 -44.76
CA GLU A 27 6.90 18.95 -43.63
C GLU A 27 5.94 18.32 -42.65
N ALA A 28 6.15 17.03 -42.39
CA ALA A 28 5.41 16.38 -41.33
C ALA A 28 5.68 17.23 -40.09
N GLN A 29 4.67 17.94 -39.62
CA GLN A 29 4.75 18.60 -38.33
C GLN A 29 5.16 17.48 -37.36
N ILE A 30 6.41 17.53 -36.91
CA ILE A 30 6.85 16.71 -35.78
C ILE A 30 6.02 17.24 -34.63
N LEU A 31 4.95 16.53 -34.31
CA LEU A 31 4.18 16.82 -33.11
C LEU A 31 5.19 16.78 -31.95
N PRO A 32 5.19 17.76 -31.06
CA PRO A 32 6.04 17.72 -29.89
C PRO A 32 5.78 16.40 -29.16
N PRO A 33 6.80 15.80 -28.52
CA PRO A 33 6.60 14.59 -27.77
C PRO A 33 5.42 14.78 -26.80
N LEU A 34 4.46 13.88 -26.86
CA LEU A 34 3.24 13.94 -26.03
C LEU A 34 3.51 13.75 -24.54
N ALA A 35 4.71 13.25 -24.18
CA ALA A 35 5.10 12.96 -22.80
C ALA A 35 6.12 13.97 -22.29
N THR A 36 5.97 14.36 -21.02
CA THR A 36 6.95 15.17 -20.29
C THR A 36 8.31 14.49 -20.28
N GLN A 37 9.37 15.19 -20.63
CA GLN A 37 10.72 14.65 -20.64
C GLN A 37 11.24 14.48 -19.20
N PRO A 38 12.11 13.46 -18.94
CA PRO A 38 12.73 13.29 -17.63
C PRO A 38 13.41 14.58 -17.12
N GLY A 39 13.16 14.96 -15.88
CA GLY A 39 13.65 16.19 -15.25
C GLY A 39 12.88 17.46 -15.58
N GLN A 40 11.80 17.34 -16.34
CA GLN A 40 10.97 18.49 -16.72
C GLN A 40 9.65 18.53 -15.93
N THR A 41 9.09 19.71 -15.85
CA THR A 41 7.70 19.97 -15.44
C THR A 41 6.98 20.69 -16.57
N VAL A 42 5.79 20.18 -16.89
CA VAL A 42 4.86 20.84 -17.81
C VAL A 42 3.67 21.34 -17.01
N THR A 43 3.22 22.56 -17.28
CA THR A 43 2.12 23.19 -16.54
C THR A 43 1.06 23.70 -17.51
N SER A 44 -0.20 23.41 -17.24
CA SER A 44 -1.33 24.01 -17.95
C SER A 44 -1.52 25.47 -17.51
N PRO A 45 -1.56 26.43 -18.41
CA PRO A 45 -1.65 27.85 -18.04
C PRO A 45 -3.03 28.29 -17.51
N GLN A 46 -4.05 27.44 -17.52
CA GLN A 46 -5.44 27.88 -17.36
C GLN A 46 -6.27 27.10 -16.32
N SER A 47 -5.68 26.29 -15.41
CA SER A 47 -6.51 25.58 -14.44
C SER A 47 -7.15 26.52 -13.40
N PRO A 48 -8.49 26.56 -13.30
CA PRO A 48 -9.18 27.31 -12.26
C PRO A 48 -8.91 26.82 -10.84
N ALA A 49 -8.62 25.50 -10.67
CA ALA A 49 -8.37 24.89 -9.38
C ALA A 49 -7.19 25.53 -8.64
N MET A 50 -6.13 25.94 -9.37
CA MET A 50 -4.96 26.59 -8.77
C MET A 50 -5.23 27.93 -8.10
N LYS A 51 -6.33 28.61 -8.43
CA LYS A 51 -6.68 29.91 -7.85
C LYS A 51 -7.10 29.81 -6.39
N ASN A 52 -7.55 28.63 -5.96
CA ASN A 52 -8.11 28.39 -4.64
C ASN A 52 -7.16 27.65 -3.71
N PHE A 53 -5.95 27.31 -4.16
CA PHE A 53 -4.98 26.57 -3.36
C PHE A 53 -4.58 27.37 -2.10
N THR A 54 -4.76 26.77 -0.93
CA THR A 54 -4.33 27.28 0.36
C THR A 54 -3.16 26.41 0.91
N PRO A 55 -2.12 27.02 1.50
CA PRO A 55 -1.05 26.24 2.12
C PRO A 55 -1.57 25.32 3.23
N VAL A 56 -1.18 24.05 3.21
CA VAL A 56 -1.59 23.05 4.20
C VAL A 56 -0.85 23.30 5.52
N THR A 57 -1.57 23.41 6.62
CA THR A 57 -1.01 23.63 7.96
C THR A 57 -1.03 22.35 8.79
N ASP A 58 -0.28 22.34 9.92
CA ASP A 58 -0.34 21.25 10.90
C ASP A 58 -1.76 21.03 11.43
N GLU A 59 -2.52 22.11 11.64
CA GLU A 59 -3.91 22.02 12.08
C GLU A 59 -4.79 21.33 11.03
N MET A 60 -4.60 21.62 9.75
CA MET A 60 -5.33 20.95 8.66
C MET A 60 -4.97 19.46 8.56
N LEU A 61 -3.72 19.06 8.84
CA LEU A 61 -3.32 17.66 8.89
C LEU A 61 -3.89 16.94 10.12
N ARG A 62 -4.03 17.61 11.26
CA ARG A 62 -4.64 17.07 12.48
C ARG A 62 -6.16 16.96 12.38
N ASN A 63 -6.81 17.95 11.76
CA ASN A 63 -8.25 18.08 11.59
C ASN A 63 -8.59 18.41 10.13
N PRO A 64 -8.43 17.44 9.20
CA PRO A 64 -8.65 17.71 7.78
C PRO A 64 -10.10 18.04 7.48
N SER A 65 -10.29 19.01 6.59
CA SER A 65 -11.61 19.33 6.02
C SER A 65 -12.30 18.04 5.55
N PRO A 66 -13.63 17.91 5.76
CA PRO A 66 -14.39 16.82 5.16
C PRO A 66 -14.20 16.69 3.64
N ASN A 67 -13.92 17.80 2.97
CA ASN A 67 -13.77 17.86 1.53
C ASN A 67 -12.42 17.35 1.02
N ASP A 68 -11.41 17.27 1.89
CA ASP A 68 -10.04 16.94 1.53
C ASP A 68 -9.65 15.51 1.89
N TRP A 69 -8.59 15.01 1.22
CA TRP A 69 -7.92 13.76 1.51
C TRP A 69 -6.41 14.00 1.51
N LEU A 70 -5.85 14.48 2.66
CA LEU A 70 -4.51 15.07 2.73
C LEU A 70 -3.36 14.08 2.92
N MET A 71 -3.64 12.80 3.20
CA MET A 71 -2.65 11.75 3.42
C MET A 71 -3.24 10.38 3.03
N TYR A 72 -2.43 9.31 3.01
CA TYR A 72 -2.85 7.98 2.56
C TYR A 72 -4.10 7.43 3.26
N SER A 73 -4.31 7.80 4.52
CA SER A 73 -5.43 7.32 5.35
C SER A 73 -6.50 8.37 5.64
N ARG A 74 -6.44 9.55 5.03
CA ARG A 74 -7.24 10.75 5.29
C ARG A 74 -6.86 11.44 6.60
N THR A 75 -6.77 10.71 7.70
CA THR A 75 -6.47 11.16 9.06
C THR A 75 -5.27 10.42 9.64
N TYR A 76 -4.62 10.99 10.62
CA TYR A 76 -3.43 10.42 11.26
C TYR A 76 -3.68 9.10 12.00
N ASP A 77 -4.91 8.82 12.40
CA ASP A 77 -5.33 7.61 13.12
C ASP A 77 -5.56 6.38 12.22
N ALA A 78 -5.36 6.52 10.92
CA ALA A 78 -5.54 5.50 9.91
C ALA A 78 -6.98 4.96 9.81
N PHE A 79 -7.99 5.78 10.04
CA PHE A 79 -9.38 5.34 9.98
C PHE A 79 -9.87 5.09 8.55
N ARG A 80 -9.45 5.91 7.59
CA ARG A 80 -10.01 5.88 6.23
C ARG A 80 -11.54 5.95 6.25
N ASP A 81 -12.08 6.67 7.22
CA ASP A 81 -13.49 6.99 7.40
C ASP A 81 -13.75 8.43 7.01
N SER A 82 -14.69 8.65 6.11
CA SER A 82 -15.02 9.99 5.64
C SER A 82 -16.31 10.49 6.27
N PRO A 83 -16.36 11.72 6.77
CA PRO A 83 -17.59 12.31 7.29
C PRO A 83 -18.60 12.71 6.20
N LEU A 84 -18.23 12.58 4.92
CA LEU A 84 -19.14 12.85 3.80
C LEU A 84 -20.27 11.82 3.73
N ASN A 85 -21.50 12.29 3.47
CA ASN A 85 -22.71 11.47 3.48
C ASN A 85 -23.70 11.76 2.33
N GLN A 86 -23.33 12.57 1.35
CA GLN A 86 -24.17 12.80 0.18
C GLN A 86 -24.39 11.50 -0.60
N ILE A 87 -23.30 10.71 -0.75
CA ILE A 87 -23.37 9.33 -1.24
C ILE A 87 -23.61 8.44 -0.02
N ASN A 88 -24.77 7.79 0.05
CA ASN A 88 -25.21 7.01 1.19
C ASN A 88 -26.00 5.76 0.74
N THR A 89 -26.45 4.94 1.67
CA THR A 89 -27.16 3.69 1.38
C THR A 89 -28.40 3.86 0.48
N LYS A 90 -29.04 5.03 0.45
CA LYS A 90 -30.21 5.32 -0.41
C LYS A 90 -29.82 5.83 -1.80
N THR A 91 -28.73 6.62 -1.88
CA THR A 91 -28.34 7.34 -3.10
C THR A 91 -27.29 6.60 -3.92
N VAL A 92 -26.50 5.70 -3.32
CA VAL A 92 -25.36 5.00 -3.94
C VAL A 92 -25.73 4.26 -5.24
N LYS A 93 -26.94 3.73 -5.34
CA LYS A 93 -27.47 3.09 -6.58
C LYS A 93 -27.51 4.03 -7.79
N ASN A 94 -27.45 5.34 -7.57
CA ASN A 94 -27.47 6.36 -8.62
C ASN A 94 -26.07 6.85 -9.00
N LEU A 95 -25.00 6.30 -8.40
CA LEU A 95 -23.63 6.67 -8.76
C LEU A 95 -23.39 6.47 -10.26
N ARG A 96 -22.73 7.46 -10.87
CA ARG A 96 -22.27 7.43 -12.27
C ARG A 96 -20.81 7.81 -12.33
N MET A 97 -20.11 7.30 -13.31
CA MET A 97 -18.77 7.76 -13.63
C MET A 97 -18.82 9.24 -14.02
N ALA A 98 -18.09 10.05 -13.28
CA ALA A 98 -17.95 11.49 -13.55
C ALA A 98 -16.83 11.71 -14.59
N TRP A 99 -15.70 11.04 -14.39
CA TRP A 99 -14.57 11.08 -15.31
C TRP A 99 -13.66 9.86 -15.13
N VAL A 100 -12.82 9.61 -16.12
CA VAL A 100 -11.75 8.62 -16.11
C VAL A 100 -10.49 9.22 -16.75
N ARG A 101 -9.33 8.85 -16.22
CA ARG A 101 -8.03 9.24 -16.79
C ARG A 101 -7.08 8.04 -16.71
N ASP A 102 -6.45 7.75 -17.83
CA ASP A 102 -5.36 6.75 -17.88
C ASP A 102 -4.06 7.37 -17.34
N LEU A 103 -3.25 6.52 -16.74
CA LEU A 103 -1.90 6.81 -16.27
C LEU A 103 -0.89 5.97 -17.05
N GLU A 104 0.40 6.30 -16.91
CA GLU A 104 1.47 5.54 -17.53
C GLU A 104 1.46 4.06 -17.13
N ASP A 105 1.87 3.20 -18.08
CA ASP A 105 1.98 1.77 -17.86
C ASP A 105 3.09 1.42 -16.87
N GLY A 106 2.87 0.42 -16.06
CA GLY A 106 3.83 -0.10 -15.09
C GLY A 106 3.19 -0.50 -13.77
N VAL A 107 4.02 -0.80 -12.78
CA VAL A 107 3.57 -1.13 -11.43
C VAL A 107 3.04 0.12 -10.75
N THR A 108 1.83 0.05 -10.17
CA THR A 108 1.23 1.15 -9.40
C THR A 108 0.69 0.64 -8.07
N GLU A 109 1.04 1.34 -6.99
CA GLU A 109 0.59 1.06 -5.62
C GLU A 109 0.19 2.36 -4.90
N THR A 110 -0.07 3.42 -5.66
CA THR A 110 -0.24 4.77 -5.14
C THR A 110 -1.65 5.04 -4.60
N ILE A 111 -1.71 5.89 -3.60
CA ILE A 111 -2.92 6.45 -3.01
C ILE A 111 -2.92 7.95 -3.32
N PRO A 112 -3.85 8.47 -4.12
CA PRO A 112 -3.90 9.89 -4.41
C PRO A 112 -4.29 10.70 -3.18
N ILE A 113 -3.86 11.97 -3.16
CA ILE A 113 -4.32 12.96 -2.18
C ILE A 113 -5.12 14.05 -2.90
N VAL A 114 -6.05 14.67 -2.18
CA VAL A 114 -6.88 15.76 -2.72
C VAL A 114 -6.91 16.91 -1.73
N HIS A 115 -6.61 18.10 -2.23
CA HIS A 115 -6.67 19.34 -1.48
C HIS A 115 -7.18 20.49 -2.35
N ASP A 116 -8.16 21.26 -1.85
CA ASP A 116 -8.76 22.42 -2.55
C ASP A 116 -9.21 22.10 -3.98
N GLY A 117 -9.69 20.86 -4.22
CA GLY A 117 -10.14 20.41 -5.55
C GLY A 117 -9.00 20.04 -6.50
N ILE A 118 -7.78 19.92 -6.03
CA ILE A 118 -6.63 19.44 -6.79
C ILE A 118 -6.29 18.02 -6.32
N MET A 119 -6.21 17.07 -7.25
CA MET A 119 -5.76 15.71 -7.01
C MET A 119 -4.29 15.58 -7.38
N TYR A 120 -3.47 15.05 -6.46
CA TYR A 120 -2.07 14.70 -6.73
C TYR A 120 -1.92 13.19 -6.74
N VAL A 121 -1.22 12.65 -7.74
CA VAL A 121 -1.02 11.21 -7.90
C VAL A 121 0.37 10.92 -8.45
N ILE A 122 0.99 9.82 -7.98
CA ILE A 122 2.20 9.26 -8.59
C ILE A 122 1.78 8.24 -9.63
N ALA A 123 2.39 8.32 -10.81
CA ALA A 123 2.23 7.33 -11.86
C ALA A 123 3.59 6.63 -12.15
N PRO A 124 3.58 5.41 -12.71
CA PRO A 124 4.79 4.68 -13.06
C PRO A 124 5.71 5.50 -13.99
N GLY A 125 7.03 5.25 -13.90
CA GLY A 125 8.01 5.96 -14.73
C GLY A 125 8.47 7.30 -14.15
N GLY A 126 8.18 7.57 -12.88
CA GLY A 126 8.61 8.77 -12.15
C GLY A 126 7.73 9.98 -12.38
N TYR A 127 6.48 9.77 -12.80
CA TYR A 127 5.53 10.85 -12.99
C TYR A 127 4.83 11.23 -11.69
N VAL A 128 4.63 12.51 -11.48
CA VAL A 128 3.74 13.07 -10.46
C VAL A 128 2.82 14.06 -11.14
N ASP A 129 1.53 13.81 -11.06
CA ASP A 129 0.49 14.61 -11.70
C ASP A 129 -0.30 15.42 -10.68
N ALA A 130 -0.66 16.65 -11.06
CA ALA A 130 -1.74 17.41 -10.43
C ALA A 130 -2.89 17.55 -11.43
N LEU A 131 -4.07 17.17 -11.00
CA LEU A 131 -5.28 17.12 -11.82
C LEU A 131 -6.40 17.95 -11.17
N ASP A 132 -7.28 18.51 -11.96
CA ASP A 132 -8.55 19.03 -11.46
C ASP A 132 -9.42 17.86 -10.99
N ALA A 133 -9.68 17.79 -9.70
CA ALA A 133 -10.39 16.67 -9.08
C ALA A 133 -11.88 16.57 -9.53
N THR A 134 -12.42 17.57 -10.21
CA THR A 134 -13.82 17.57 -10.69
C THR A 134 -14.00 16.89 -12.04
N ASN A 135 -12.95 16.89 -12.90
CA ASN A 135 -13.06 16.44 -14.29
C ASN A 135 -11.81 15.68 -14.81
N GLY A 136 -10.72 15.61 -14.02
CA GLY A 136 -9.48 14.95 -14.41
C GLY A 136 -8.61 15.75 -15.37
N ASP A 137 -8.91 17.04 -15.59
CA ASP A 137 -8.09 17.88 -16.44
C ASP A 137 -6.70 18.11 -15.84
N PHE A 138 -5.73 18.13 -16.72
CA PHE A 138 -4.33 18.32 -16.41
C PHE A 138 -4.05 19.74 -15.88
N ILE A 139 -3.36 19.81 -14.75
CA ILE A 139 -2.87 21.05 -14.16
C ILE A 139 -1.36 21.18 -14.37
N TRP A 140 -0.59 20.23 -13.85
CA TRP A 140 0.82 20.09 -14.12
C TRP A 140 1.25 18.63 -14.00
N GLU A 141 2.36 18.29 -14.65
CA GLU A 141 3.02 16.99 -14.60
C GLU A 141 4.51 17.21 -14.45
N TYR A 142 5.08 16.55 -13.45
CA TYR A 142 6.53 16.43 -13.26
C TYR A 142 6.96 15.02 -13.59
N ARG A 143 8.05 14.87 -14.35
CA ARG A 143 8.69 13.59 -14.59
C ARG A 143 10.10 13.58 -14.03
N ARG A 144 10.38 12.63 -13.12
CA ARG A 144 11.69 12.48 -12.52
C ARG A 144 12.73 11.99 -13.52
N ALA A 145 13.90 12.64 -13.55
CA ALA A 145 15.12 12.06 -14.11
C ALA A 145 15.81 11.29 -12.99
N PHE A 146 15.75 9.96 -13.04
CA PHE A 146 16.37 9.12 -12.01
C PHE A 146 17.88 9.31 -11.98
N LYS A 147 18.42 9.69 -10.82
CA LYS A 147 19.86 9.89 -10.58
C LYS A 147 20.57 8.56 -10.31
N ASN A 148 19.85 7.58 -9.74
CA ASN A 148 20.32 6.22 -9.49
C ASN A 148 19.46 5.20 -10.24
N PRO A 149 19.54 5.12 -11.57
CA PRO A 149 18.64 4.25 -12.35
C PRO A 149 18.83 2.76 -12.07
N GLY A 150 19.98 2.35 -11.52
CA GLY A 150 20.25 0.96 -11.16
C GLY A 150 19.38 0.42 -10.00
N ILE A 151 18.83 1.30 -9.17
CA ILE A 151 17.91 0.93 -8.08
C ILE A 151 16.45 1.29 -8.40
N ALA A 152 16.22 2.13 -9.41
CA ALA A 152 14.88 2.57 -9.82
C ALA A 152 14.17 1.52 -10.71
N THR A 153 14.12 0.27 -10.26
CA THR A 153 13.63 -0.84 -11.09
C THR A 153 12.11 -0.92 -11.18
N ASN A 154 11.41 -0.56 -10.10
CA ASN A 154 9.95 -0.58 -10.04
C ASN A 154 9.49 0.55 -9.13
N GLU A 155 8.84 1.55 -9.71
CA GLU A 155 8.21 2.61 -8.91
C GLU A 155 6.91 2.09 -8.30
N ARG A 156 6.83 2.10 -6.98
CA ARG A 156 5.66 1.60 -6.21
C ARG A 156 5.45 2.40 -4.94
N THR A 157 5.72 3.68 -5.01
CA THR A 157 5.46 4.58 -3.89
C THR A 157 3.97 4.61 -3.58
N LYS A 158 3.62 4.31 -2.33
CA LYS A 158 2.23 4.14 -1.91
C LYS A 158 1.58 5.43 -1.45
N ALA A 159 2.36 6.34 -0.87
CA ALA A 159 1.82 7.55 -0.27
C ALA A 159 2.57 8.80 -0.71
N LEU A 160 1.79 9.81 -1.06
CA LEU A 160 2.19 11.22 -1.13
C LEU A 160 1.94 11.88 0.22
N ALA A 161 2.69 12.93 0.51
CA ALA A 161 2.41 13.84 1.60
C ALA A 161 2.30 15.28 1.07
N ILE A 162 1.52 16.12 1.75
CA ILE A 162 1.38 17.54 1.43
C ILE A 162 1.51 18.38 2.69
N TYR A 163 2.27 19.46 2.60
CA TYR A 163 2.42 20.42 3.71
C TYR A 163 2.86 21.78 3.17
N LYS A 164 2.31 22.86 3.73
CA LYS A 164 2.45 24.21 3.19
C LYS A 164 2.09 24.24 1.69
N ASP A 165 3.00 24.69 0.87
CA ASP A 165 2.87 24.76 -0.59
C ASP A 165 3.70 23.69 -1.32
N MET A 166 3.97 22.54 -0.65
CA MET A 166 4.80 21.47 -1.20
C MET A 166 4.12 20.10 -1.12
N VAL A 167 4.31 19.30 -2.17
CA VAL A 167 3.98 17.88 -2.23
C VAL A 167 5.27 17.08 -2.17
N TYR A 168 5.28 16.06 -1.31
CA TYR A 168 6.45 15.22 -1.07
C TYR A 168 6.19 13.80 -1.54
N PHE A 169 7.20 13.20 -2.17
CA PHE A 169 7.18 11.79 -2.53
C PHE A 169 8.54 11.13 -2.33
N THR A 170 8.53 9.83 -2.12
CA THR A 170 9.73 9.00 -2.09
C THR A 170 9.95 8.42 -3.48
N ALA A 171 11.06 8.75 -4.09
CA ALA A 171 11.37 8.32 -5.45
C ALA A 171 12.05 6.95 -5.47
N ALA A 172 11.80 6.17 -6.53
CA ALA A 172 12.34 4.83 -6.71
C ALA A 172 13.87 4.77 -6.71
N ASP A 173 14.55 5.90 -6.94
CA ASP A 173 16.02 6.02 -6.96
C ASP A 173 16.63 6.45 -5.62
N GLY A 174 15.89 6.32 -4.51
CA GLY A 174 16.38 6.53 -3.15
C GLY A 174 16.35 7.97 -2.64
N TYR A 175 15.62 8.86 -3.33
CA TYR A 175 15.45 10.25 -2.92
C TYR A 175 14.08 10.48 -2.26
N VAL A 176 14.04 11.44 -1.35
CA VAL A 176 12.81 12.18 -1.02
C VAL A 176 12.84 13.48 -1.80
N VAL A 177 11.74 13.80 -2.44
CA VAL A 177 11.61 14.95 -3.34
C VAL A 177 10.43 15.81 -2.89
N ALA A 178 10.65 17.11 -2.80
CA ALA A 178 9.60 18.12 -2.60
C ALA A 178 9.35 18.88 -3.89
N LEU A 179 8.10 18.90 -4.31
CA LEU A 179 7.62 19.68 -5.44
C LEU A 179 6.77 20.85 -4.94
N ASP A 180 6.87 21.98 -5.59
CA ASP A 180 5.92 23.08 -5.42
C ASP A 180 4.52 22.59 -5.83
N ALA A 181 3.56 22.63 -4.92
CA ALA A 181 2.22 22.05 -5.12
C ALA A 181 1.43 22.74 -6.25
N ARG A 182 1.73 24.01 -6.55
CA ARG A 182 1.05 24.77 -7.60
C ARG A 182 1.65 24.58 -8.99
N THR A 183 2.96 24.29 -9.06
CA THR A 183 3.69 24.32 -10.33
C THR A 183 4.40 23.02 -10.68
N GLY A 184 4.49 22.05 -9.75
CA GLY A 184 5.24 20.80 -9.92
C GLY A 184 6.77 20.98 -9.99
N LYS A 185 7.30 22.19 -9.76
CA LYS A 185 8.74 22.42 -9.80
C LYS A 185 9.42 21.88 -8.56
N VAL A 186 10.59 21.26 -8.74
CA VAL A 186 11.40 20.76 -7.62
C VAL A 186 11.84 21.93 -6.73
N ARG A 187 11.56 21.83 -5.44
CA ARG A 187 12.00 22.76 -4.39
C ARG A 187 13.27 22.26 -3.73
N TRP A 188 13.31 20.98 -3.41
CA TRP A 188 14.48 20.28 -2.93
C TRP A 188 14.38 18.77 -3.21
N GLU A 189 15.50 18.07 -3.15
CA GLU A 189 15.59 16.62 -3.21
C GLU A 189 16.78 16.14 -2.38
N THR A 190 16.58 15.10 -1.56
CA THR A 190 17.60 14.59 -0.64
C THR A 190 17.76 13.09 -0.82
N LEU A 191 18.99 12.64 -1.05
CA LEU A 191 19.33 11.22 -1.12
C LEU A 191 19.24 10.60 0.29
N LYS A 192 18.51 9.51 0.44
CA LYS A 192 18.35 8.77 1.69
C LYS A 192 19.31 7.59 1.81
N GLY A 193 19.61 6.95 0.72
CA GLY A 193 20.49 5.79 0.61
C GLY A 193 20.39 5.15 -0.76
N GLU A 194 21.19 4.12 -0.98
CA GLU A 194 21.15 3.30 -2.21
C GLU A 194 20.02 2.26 -2.15
N THR A 195 18.82 2.67 -1.77
CA THR A 195 17.66 1.80 -1.63
C THR A 195 16.39 2.53 -2.04
N GLN A 196 15.43 1.78 -2.56
CA GLN A 196 14.10 2.31 -2.81
C GLN A 196 13.39 2.64 -1.49
N ASN A 197 12.49 3.60 -1.53
CA ASN A 197 11.53 3.83 -0.46
C ASN A 197 10.12 3.73 -1.04
N THR A 198 9.46 2.62 -0.79
CA THR A 198 8.17 2.29 -1.40
C THR A 198 6.97 2.57 -0.49
N SER A 199 7.19 2.87 0.80
CA SER A 199 6.09 3.22 1.72
C SER A 199 5.49 4.59 1.40
N GLY A 200 6.31 5.51 0.91
CA GLY A 200 5.95 6.91 0.81
C GLY A 200 6.22 7.67 2.11
N ALA A 201 5.62 8.83 2.26
CA ALA A 201 5.88 9.73 3.37
C ALA A 201 4.59 10.16 4.09
N ILE A 202 4.76 10.61 5.34
CA ILE A 202 3.78 11.34 6.14
C ILE A 202 4.46 12.60 6.69
N VAL A 203 3.74 13.71 6.81
CA VAL A 203 4.28 14.91 7.47
C VAL A 203 3.73 15.00 8.89
N VAL A 204 4.62 15.24 9.85
CA VAL A 204 4.28 15.46 11.26
C VAL A 204 5.09 16.63 11.78
N ASP A 205 4.42 17.67 12.26
CA ASP A 205 5.02 18.86 12.89
C ASP A 205 6.20 19.46 12.08
N GLY A 206 5.99 19.62 10.76
CA GLY A 206 6.99 20.18 9.84
C GLY A 206 8.12 19.24 9.46
N ASN A 207 8.02 17.95 9.76
CA ASN A 207 8.96 16.92 9.35
C ASN A 207 8.33 15.93 8.37
N VAL A 208 8.99 15.67 7.27
CA VAL A 208 8.64 14.60 6.32
C VAL A 208 9.24 13.29 6.85
N ILE A 209 8.39 12.35 7.24
CA ILE A 209 8.83 11.07 7.80
C ILE A 209 8.61 9.96 6.80
N SER A 210 9.64 9.18 6.53
CA SER A 210 9.61 8.05 5.60
C SER A 210 10.45 6.88 6.09
N GLY A 211 10.16 5.69 5.58
CA GLY A 211 10.95 4.49 5.86
C GLY A 211 11.89 4.13 4.71
N GLY A 212 12.59 3.01 4.84
CA GLY A 212 13.46 2.47 3.81
C GLY A 212 13.09 1.04 3.44
N THR A 213 13.28 0.67 2.17
CA THR A 213 13.04 -0.70 1.68
C THR A 213 14.32 -1.57 1.80
N CYS A 214 15.30 -1.18 2.53
CA CYS A 214 16.64 -1.76 2.66
C CYS A 214 17.33 -2.07 1.30
N GLY A 215 18.60 -1.78 1.20
CA GLY A 215 19.41 -2.09 0.04
C GLY A 215 20.41 -3.20 0.33
N LYS A 216 21.41 -2.89 1.13
CA LYS A 216 22.46 -3.83 1.55
C LYS A 216 22.78 -3.60 3.02
N GLY A 217 22.49 -4.64 3.82
CA GLY A 217 22.86 -4.66 5.23
C GLY A 217 22.05 -3.71 6.11
N SER A 218 22.36 -3.77 7.40
CA SER A 218 21.60 -3.14 8.47
C SER A 218 21.52 -1.62 8.39
N ASP A 219 22.58 -0.96 7.94
CA ASP A 219 22.65 0.50 7.80
C ASP A 219 21.69 1.09 6.77
N SER A 220 21.16 0.25 5.87
CA SER A 220 20.18 0.66 4.84
C SER A 220 18.73 0.56 5.32
N CYS A 221 18.50 0.06 6.53
CA CYS A 221 17.18 -0.21 7.10
C CYS A 221 16.84 0.80 8.18
N PHE A 222 16.00 1.79 7.87
CA PHE A 222 15.73 2.88 8.80
C PHE A 222 14.35 3.51 8.61
N ILE A 223 13.95 4.28 9.62
CA ILE A 223 12.91 5.30 9.57
C ILE A 223 13.62 6.64 9.77
N GLU A 224 13.27 7.64 8.96
CA GLU A 224 13.94 8.93 8.98
C GLU A 224 12.95 10.08 8.90
N ALA A 225 13.28 11.19 9.57
CA ALA A 225 12.58 12.46 9.45
C ALA A 225 13.49 13.52 8.83
N ASP A 226 12.93 14.26 7.90
CA ASP A 226 13.57 15.37 7.22
C ASP A 226 12.78 16.64 7.42
N ASN A 227 13.47 17.76 7.60
CA ASN A 227 12.81 19.06 7.64
C ASN A 227 12.04 19.32 6.35
N ALA A 228 10.74 19.61 6.46
CA ALA A 228 9.87 19.76 5.29
C ALA A 228 10.27 20.94 4.38
N ASP A 229 10.87 21.99 4.92
CA ASP A 229 11.27 23.18 4.16
C ASP A 229 12.61 22.98 3.43
N THR A 230 13.56 22.23 4.03
CA THR A 230 14.95 22.14 3.53
C THR A 230 15.36 20.77 3.03
N GLY A 231 14.66 19.69 3.44
CA GLY A 231 15.04 18.31 3.16
C GLY A 231 16.25 17.83 3.98
N GLU A 232 16.72 18.61 4.96
CA GLU A 232 17.80 18.21 5.85
C GLU A 232 17.30 17.18 6.86
N ARG A 233 18.11 16.13 7.08
CA ARG A 233 17.78 15.10 8.05
C ARG A 233 17.74 15.64 9.48
N VAL A 234 16.62 15.40 10.17
CA VAL A 234 16.42 15.73 11.58
C VAL A 234 16.84 14.58 12.48
N TRP A 235 16.37 13.37 12.17
CA TRP A 235 16.75 12.16 12.90
C TRP A 235 16.64 10.91 12.01
N ARG A 236 17.29 9.81 12.46
CA ARG A 236 17.19 8.49 11.87
C ARG A 236 17.13 7.44 12.99
N PHE A 237 16.23 6.48 12.84
CA PHE A 237 16.12 5.28 13.68
C PHE A 237 16.39 4.05 12.83
N PHE A 238 17.36 3.23 13.20
CA PHE A 238 17.66 1.97 12.50
C PHE A 238 16.70 0.86 12.95
N THR A 239 16.13 0.14 12.00
CA THR A 239 15.15 -0.94 12.26
C THR A 239 15.82 -2.29 12.52
N VAL A 240 17.13 -2.42 12.23
CA VAL A 240 18.00 -3.48 12.73
C VAL A 240 18.79 -2.93 13.91
N ALA A 241 18.69 -3.55 15.08
CA ALA A 241 19.47 -3.13 16.24
C ALA A 241 20.97 -3.37 16.01
N HIS A 242 21.78 -2.32 16.11
CA HIS A 242 23.23 -2.38 15.93
C HIS A 242 23.97 -2.79 17.22
N PRO A 243 25.27 -3.20 17.13
CA PRO A 243 26.10 -3.43 18.29
C PRO A 243 26.09 -2.23 19.25
N GLY A 244 25.70 -2.48 20.48
CA GLY A 244 25.52 -1.45 21.52
C GLY A 244 24.07 -0.97 21.72
N ASP A 245 23.18 -1.26 20.81
CA ASP A 245 21.75 -0.95 20.97
C ASP A 245 21.06 -1.96 21.90
N PRO A 246 20.01 -1.57 22.64
CA PRO A 246 19.28 -2.46 23.54
C PRO A 246 18.71 -3.72 22.90
N GLY A 247 18.41 -3.67 21.60
CA GLY A 247 17.87 -4.82 20.85
C GLY A 247 18.91 -5.78 20.29
N PHE A 248 20.19 -5.44 20.27
CA PHE A 248 21.23 -6.19 19.57
C PHE A 248 21.35 -7.65 20.03
N ALA A 249 21.30 -7.89 21.34
CA ALA A 249 21.41 -9.24 21.90
C ALA A 249 20.33 -10.23 21.39
N SER A 250 19.20 -9.72 20.88
CA SER A 250 18.12 -10.54 20.34
C SER A 250 18.48 -11.24 19.01
N TRP A 251 19.53 -10.75 18.32
CA TRP A 251 20.05 -11.37 17.10
C TRP A 251 20.90 -12.62 17.37
N ASN A 252 21.35 -12.80 18.62
CA ASN A 252 22.15 -13.93 19.05
C ASN A 252 23.33 -14.27 18.12
N GLN A 253 24.01 -13.23 17.65
CA GLN A 253 25.20 -13.29 16.78
C GLN A 253 26.08 -12.07 17.04
N ASP A 254 27.40 -12.22 16.77
CA ASP A 254 28.38 -11.15 17.01
C ASP A 254 28.33 -10.05 15.92
N ASP A 255 27.83 -10.38 14.75
CA ASP A 255 27.72 -9.47 13.59
C ASP A 255 26.38 -9.69 12.86
N ASN A 256 25.55 -8.66 12.83
CA ASN A 256 24.29 -8.61 12.09
C ASN A 256 24.31 -7.57 10.96
N SER A 257 25.49 -7.15 10.52
CA SER A 257 25.65 -6.12 9.49
C SER A 257 25.00 -6.46 8.14
N GLN A 258 24.82 -7.76 7.85
CA GLN A 258 24.16 -8.24 6.64
C GLN A 258 22.64 -8.46 6.83
N SER A 259 22.15 -8.35 8.05
CA SER A 259 20.73 -8.50 8.36
C SER A 259 19.95 -7.27 7.92
N MET A 260 18.68 -7.46 7.57
CA MET A 260 17.81 -6.38 7.13
C MET A 260 16.40 -6.56 7.68
N THR A 261 15.74 -5.46 8.00
CA THR A 261 14.30 -5.41 8.31
C THR A 261 13.73 -4.11 7.77
N SER A 262 12.93 -4.19 6.74
CA SER A 262 12.48 -3.02 5.99
C SER A 262 11.19 -2.38 6.56
N THR A 263 10.84 -1.23 6.02
CA THR A 263 9.58 -0.52 6.31
C THR A 263 8.85 -0.19 5.00
N TRP A 264 8.80 -1.15 4.09
CA TRP A 264 8.34 -0.99 2.71
C TRP A 264 6.82 -0.77 2.57
N GLY A 265 6.04 -1.09 3.61
CA GLY A 265 4.58 -1.12 3.55
C GLY A 265 3.92 0.25 3.43
N LEU A 266 3.32 0.72 4.50
CA LEU A 266 2.68 2.04 4.56
C LEU A 266 3.46 2.99 5.46
N PRO A 267 3.32 4.31 5.31
CA PRO A 267 3.88 5.27 6.26
C PRO A 267 3.33 5.05 7.67
N GLY A 268 4.01 5.59 8.65
CA GLY A 268 3.59 5.53 10.05
C GLY A 268 2.21 6.14 10.31
N THR A 269 1.67 5.84 11.46
CA THR A 269 0.42 6.39 12.01
C THR A 269 0.75 7.29 13.18
N PHE A 270 0.15 8.46 13.27
CA PHE A 270 0.52 9.46 14.28
C PHE A 270 -0.61 9.72 15.28
N ASP A 271 -0.32 9.60 16.57
CA ASP A 271 -1.22 10.01 17.65
C ASP A 271 -0.97 11.47 18.01
N ALA A 272 -1.71 12.37 17.41
CA ALA A 272 -1.58 13.82 17.64
C ALA A 272 -1.88 14.24 19.08
N LYS A 273 -2.61 13.43 19.86
CA LYS A 273 -2.92 13.71 21.27
C LYS A 273 -1.75 13.38 22.20
N ARG A 274 -0.96 12.34 21.85
CA ARG A 274 0.15 11.82 22.65
C ARG A 274 1.51 12.26 22.12
N ASP A 275 1.55 12.81 20.91
CA ASP A 275 2.77 13.15 20.20
C ASP A 275 3.67 11.89 20.00
N VAL A 276 3.06 10.81 19.48
CA VAL A 276 3.72 9.51 19.27
C VAL A 276 3.48 9.03 17.84
N LEU A 277 4.55 8.64 17.16
CA LEU A 277 4.53 8.00 15.85
C LEU A 277 4.59 6.48 16.01
N TYR A 278 3.62 5.77 15.47
CA TYR A 278 3.64 4.29 15.39
C TYR A 278 4.07 3.86 14.00
N TYR A 279 5.07 2.98 13.93
CA TYR A 279 5.60 2.50 12.66
C TYR A 279 5.68 0.97 12.62
N GLY A 280 5.42 0.40 11.46
CA GLY A 280 5.51 -1.05 11.22
C GLY A 280 6.84 -1.45 10.61
N VAL A 281 7.37 -2.58 11.04
CA VAL A 281 8.61 -3.16 10.55
C VAL A 281 8.34 -4.54 9.95
N ALA A 282 9.02 -4.85 8.85
CA ALA A 282 8.93 -6.09 8.11
C ALA A 282 9.62 -7.29 8.80
N ASN A 283 9.54 -8.44 8.16
CA ASN A 283 10.27 -9.66 8.51
C ASN A 283 11.79 -9.43 8.54
N PRO A 284 12.55 -10.27 9.22
CA PRO A 284 14.00 -10.24 9.17
C PRO A 284 14.52 -10.91 7.88
N MET A 285 15.54 -10.31 7.26
CA MET A 285 16.21 -10.83 6.08
C MET A 285 17.66 -11.24 6.39
N PRO A 286 18.18 -12.30 5.77
CA PRO A 286 17.54 -13.28 4.85
C PRO A 286 16.28 -13.94 5.42
N ASP A 287 15.27 -14.27 4.59
CA ASP A 287 13.94 -14.71 5.02
C ASP A 287 13.97 -15.87 6.02
N ASN A 288 14.74 -16.93 5.77
CA ASN A 288 14.79 -18.06 6.68
C ASN A 288 15.96 -17.99 7.66
N ARG A 289 15.75 -18.47 8.88
CA ARG A 289 16.74 -18.46 9.96
C ARG A 289 18.00 -19.26 9.66
N MET A 290 17.92 -20.32 8.84
CA MET A 290 19.10 -21.09 8.44
C MET A 290 20.10 -20.22 7.68
N ALA A 291 19.60 -19.35 6.80
CA ALA A 291 20.44 -18.39 6.09
C ALA A 291 20.90 -17.24 7.00
N ARG A 292 20.03 -16.73 7.88
CA ARG A 292 20.36 -15.63 8.82
C ARG A 292 21.39 -16.02 9.86
N HIS A 293 21.32 -17.27 10.37
CA HIS A 293 22.11 -17.74 11.51
C HIS A 293 23.10 -18.85 11.13
N ASN A 294 23.70 -18.77 9.93
CA ASN A 294 24.79 -19.63 9.47
C ASN A 294 24.50 -21.15 9.62
N GLY A 295 23.28 -21.57 9.29
CA GLY A 295 22.87 -22.96 9.36
C GLY A 295 22.37 -23.42 10.74
N ASN A 296 22.26 -22.51 11.71
CA ASN A 296 21.75 -22.83 13.05
C ASN A 296 20.25 -22.48 13.18
N PRO A 297 19.32 -23.46 13.22
CA PRO A 297 17.90 -23.18 13.37
C PRO A 297 17.52 -22.61 14.75
N ASP A 298 18.35 -22.82 15.76
CA ASP A 298 18.18 -22.25 17.10
C ASP A 298 18.95 -20.91 17.28
N GLY A 299 19.50 -20.36 16.20
CA GLY A 299 20.24 -19.08 16.22
C GLY A 299 19.41 -17.87 16.63
N THR A 300 18.08 -17.95 16.48
CA THR A 300 17.14 -16.95 16.98
C THR A 300 16.15 -17.57 17.97
N GLY A 301 15.49 -16.73 18.77
CA GLY A 301 14.54 -17.19 19.78
C GLY A 301 13.29 -17.84 19.18
N ARG A 302 12.68 -18.75 19.95
CA ARG A 302 11.37 -19.36 19.66
C ARG A 302 10.20 -18.51 20.18
N VAL A 303 10.52 -17.55 21.01
CA VAL A 303 9.60 -16.64 21.69
C VAL A 303 10.15 -15.23 21.54
N SER A 304 9.27 -14.25 21.39
CA SER A 304 9.69 -12.84 21.33
C SER A 304 10.37 -12.38 22.64
N PRO A 305 11.40 -11.50 22.58
CA PRO A 305 11.94 -10.88 21.39
C PRO A 305 13.01 -11.72 20.68
N ALA A 306 13.04 -11.65 19.33
CA ALA A 306 14.10 -12.22 18.50
C ALA A 306 14.28 -11.37 17.23
N ASP A 307 15.52 -11.20 16.78
CA ASP A 307 15.88 -10.44 15.58
C ASP A 307 15.28 -9.02 15.56
N LEU A 308 15.47 -8.24 16.64
CA LEU A 308 14.86 -6.91 16.81
C LEU A 308 15.46 -5.87 15.83
N TYR A 309 14.60 -5.05 15.18
CA TYR A 309 13.16 -4.85 15.46
C TYR A 309 12.27 -5.43 14.37
N SER A 310 12.57 -6.63 13.84
CA SER A 310 11.72 -7.28 12.84
C SER A 310 10.30 -7.53 13.38
N ASN A 311 9.32 -7.46 12.48
CA ASN A 311 7.90 -7.70 12.77
C ASN A 311 7.37 -6.97 14.01
N CYS A 312 7.83 -5.72 14.20
CA CYS A 312 7.44 -4.89 15.35
C CYS A 312 6.44 -3.79 14.99
N THR A 313 5.64 -3.42 15.98
CA THR A 313 5.15 -2.06 16.11
C THR A 313 6.15 -1.28 16.94
N LEU A 314 6.66 -0.19 16.39
CA LEU A 314 7.50 0.78 17.08
C LEU A 314 6.66 1.99 17.46
N ALA A 315 6.83 2.49 18.68
CA ALA A 315 6.35 3.80 19.11
C ALA A 315 7.55 4.73 19.24
N LEU A 316 7.61 5.75 18.42
CA LEU A 316 8.72 6.68 18.32
C LEU A 316 8.28 8.10 18.72
N ASP A 317 9.18 8.84 19.34
CA ASP A 317 9.06 10.28 19.48
C ASP A 317 9.25 10.93 18.08
N PRO A 318 8.26 11.65 17.53
CA PRO A 318 8.32 12.15 16.16
C PRO A 318 9.36 13.27 15.96
N LYS A 319 9.82 13.92 17.05
CA LYS A 319 10.80 15.01 17.00
C LYS A 319 12.23 14.54 17.07
N THR A 320 12.47 13.39 17.70
CA THR A 320 13.83 12.90 18.00
C THR A 320 14.12 11.52 17.44
N GLY A 321 13.11 10.78 16.99
CA GLY A 321 13.22 9.39 16.55
C GLY A 321 13.49 8.39 17.69
N LYS A 322 13.47 8.82 18.95
CA LYS A 322 13.72 7.93 20.09
C LYS A 322 12.61 6.93 20.27
N LEU A 323 13.00 5.66 20.47
CA LEU A 323 12.09 4.59 20.79
C LEU A 323 11.48 4.80 22.18
N ILE A 324 10.14 4.83 22.24
CA ILE A 324 9.37 4.92 23.49
C ILE A 324 9.05 3.51 23.98
N TRP A 325 8.49 2.69 23.09
CA TRP A 325 8.25 1.27 23.30
C TRP A 325 8.17 0.52 21.96
N TYR A 326 8.28 -0.80 22.02
CA TYR A 326 7.98 -1.68 20.88
C TYR A 326 7.15 -2.88 21.32
N TYR A 327 6.44 -3.48 20.36
CA TYR A 327 5.81 -4.79 20.51
C TYR A 327 6.16 -5.64 19.30
N GLN A 328 6.78 -6.81 19.54
CA GLN A 328 7.09 -7.75 18.48
C GLN A 328 5.96 -8.75 18.29
N HIS A 329 5.35 -8.74 17.11
CA HIS A 329 4.22 -9.57 16.73
C HIS A 329 4.61 -11.00 16.39
N LEU A 330 5.74 -11.18 15.72
CA LEU A 330 6.27 -12.48 15.31
C LEU A 330 7.79 -12.49 15.46
N PRO A 331 8.37 -13.34 16.35
CA PRO A 331 9.82 -13.45 16.50
C PRO A 331 10.42 -14.31 15.38
N GLY A 332 11.59 -13.92 14.84
CA GLY A 332 12.39 -14.75 13.95
C GLY A 332 11.62 -15.37 12.79
N ASP A 333 10.85 -14.57 12.08
CA ASP A 333 10.02 -14.96 10.93
C ASP A 333 10.83 -15.65 9.83
N ASP A 334 10.35 -16.80 9.37
CA ASP A 334 10.94 -17.60 8.28
C ASP A 334 10.09 -17.58 7.01
N TRP A 335 8.97 -16.88 7.00
CA TRP A 335 7.91 -17.08 6.04
C TRP A 335 7.53 -15.83 5.25
N ASP A 336 8.22 -14.70 5.48
CA ASP A 336 7.95 -13.43 4.80
C ASP A 336 6.51 -12.94 5.09
N THR A 337 6.20 -12.77 6.38
CA THR A 337 4.85 -12.38 6.86
C THR A 337 4.85 -11.01 7.50
N ASP A 338 5.15 -10.04 6.71
CA ASP A 338 5.40 -8.64 7.07
C ASP A 338 4.37 -7.99 8.00
N HIS A 339 4.87 -7.10 8.86
CA HIS A 339 4.06 -6.31 9.80
C HIS A 339 4.18 -4.79 9.55
N THR A 340 4.40 -4.40 8.29
CA THR A 340 4.65 -3.00 7.85
C THR A 340 3.39 -2.17 7.63
N HIS A 341 2.21 -2.70 7.97
CA HIS A 341 0.92 -2.09 7.69
C HIS A 341 0.58 -0.95 8.66
N GLU A 342 -0.50 -0.22 8.41
CA GLU A 342 -0.99 0.83 9.29
C GLU A 342 -1.41 0.29 10.67
N ARG A 343 -1.35 1.15 11.68
CA ARG A 343 -1.93 0.94 13.02
C ARG A 343 -3.16 1.80 13.15
N THR A 344 -4.33 1.18 13.21
CA THR A 344 -5.60 1.88 13.45
C THR A 344 -5.68 2.32 14.90
N LEU A 345 -5.74 3.63 15.15
CA LEU A 345 -5.71 4.21 16.50
C LEU A 345 -7.11 4.52 17.00
N ALA A 346 -7.79 3.55 17.57
CA ALA A 346 -9.15 3.71 18.06
C ALA A 346 -9.22 3.83 19.59
N ARG A 347 -10.42 4.07 20.10
CA ARG A 347 -10.75 4.04 21.53
C ARG A 347 -11.96 3.14 21.73
N VAL A 348 -11.78 2.04 22.46
CA VAL A 348 -12.82 1.02 22.62
C VAL A 348 -12.87 0.49 24.06
N ALA A 349 -14.00 -0.08 24.44
CA ALA A 349 -14.10 -0.85 25.68
C ALA A 349 -13.50 -2.24 25.49
N PHE A 350 -12.76 -2.74 26.46
CA PHE A 350 -12.14 -4.07 26.45
C PHE A 350 -13.16 -5.16 26.83
N ASN A 351 -13.83 -5.72 25.84
CA ASN A 351 -14.83 -6.78 26.03
C ASN A 351 -14.63 -8.00 25.10
N PRO A 352 -13.38 -8.46 24.84
CA PRO A 352 -13.15 -9.52 23.87
C PRO A 352 -13.92 -10.78 24.22
N ASN A 353 -14.63 -11.37 23.24
CA ASN A 353 -15.43 -12.56 23.44
C ASN A 353 -14.62 -13.81 23.04
N PRO A 354 -14.45 -14.80 23.95
CA PRO A 354 -13.68 -16.02 23.66
C PRO A 354 -14.22 -16.87 22.50
N LYS A 355 -15.46 -16.61 22.06
CA LYS A 355 -16.01 -17.24 20.85
C LYS A 355 -15.28 -16.79 19.57
N TYR A 356 -14.76 -15.56 19.56
CA TYR A 356 -14.17 -14.93 18.39
C TYR A 356 -12.69 -14.63 18.55
N VAL A 357 -12.21 -14.53 19.79
CA VAL A 357 -10.83 -14.13 20.13
C VAL A 357 -10.12 -15.27 20.84
N LYS A 358 -8.97 -15.70 20.29
CA LYS A 358 -8.20 -16.84 20.80
C LYS A 358 -7.35 -16.47 22.01
N TRP A 359 -6.62 -15.36 21.95
CA TRP A 359 -5.71 -14.91 23.01
C TRP A 359 -6.20 -13.59 23.61
N ILE A 360 -6.60 -13.64 24.87
CA ILE A 360 -7.18 -12.50 25.59
C ILE A 360 -6.35 -12.24 26.85
N ASN A 361 -5.87 -11.01 27.02
CA ASN A 361 -5.11 -10.65 28.22
C ASN A 361 -5.98 -10.81 29.48
N SER A 362 -5.58 -11.75 30.34
CA SER A 362 -6.32 -12.10 31.54
C SER A 362 -6.14 -11.10 32.71
N THR A 363 -5.22 -10.15 32.57
CA THR A 363 -4.93 -9.14 33.62
C THR A 363 -5.68 -7.83 33.38
N VAL A 364 -6.27 -7.63 32.20
CA VAL A 364 -7.01 -6.41 31.84
C VAL A 364 -8.47 -6.58 32.22
N PRO A 365 -9.03 -5.66 33.03
CA PRO A 365 -10.43 -5.73 33.45
C PRO A 365 -11.40 -5.57 32.27
N ARG A 366 -12.41 -6.42 32.18
CA ARG A 366 -13.49 -6.27 31.21
C ARG A 366 -14.24 -4.96 31.45
N GLY A 367 -14.63 -4.31 30.35
CA GLY A 367 -15.32 -3.01 30.37
C GLY A 367 -14.39 -1.82 30.55
N SER A 368 -13.10 -2.02 30.86
CA SER A 368 -12.13 -0.91 30.86
C SER A 368 -11.98 -0.32 29.46
N VAL A 369 -11.86 0.98 29.37
CA VAL A 369 -11.71 1.70 28.10
C VAL A 369 -10.25 1.95 27.81
N HIS A 370 -9.81 1.53 26.62
CA HIS A 370 -8.42 1.68 26.17
C HIS A 370 -8.34 2.48 24.89
N ASP A 371 -7.30 3.28 24.79
CA ASP A 371 -6.85 3.85 23.54
C ASP A 371 -5.95 2.80 22.88
N ILE A 372 -6.37 2.23 21.76
CA ILE A 372 -5.75 1.05 21.14
C ILE A 372 -4.99 1.37 19.86
N ALA A 373 -4.01 0.53 19.56
CA ALA A 373 -3.43 0.37 18.23
C ALA A 373 -3.79 -1.03 17.73
N ALA A 374 -4.63 -1.10 16.71
CA ALA A 374 -5.02 -2.36 16.08
C ALA A 374 -4.33 -2.53 14.72
N MET A 375 -3.98 -3.76 14.38
CA MET A 375 -3.42 -4.10 13.08
C MET A 375 -3.82 -5.49 12.62
N VAL A 376 -3.75 -5.72 11.32
CA VAL A 376 -3.84 -7.05 10.70
C VAL A 376 -2.56 -7.30 9.92
N ALA A 377 -1.90 -8.42 10.18
CA ALA A 377 -0.63 -8.79 9.56
C ALA A 377 -0.83 -9.50 8.21
N GLU A 378 0.23 -9.57 7.40
CA GLU A 378 0.25 -10.44 6.20
C GLU A 378 0.05 -11.91 6.56
N GLY A 379 0.65 -12.36 7.64
CA GLY A 379 0.48 -13.71 8.18
C GLY A 379 -0.87 -13.97 8.86
N GLY A 380 -1.83 -13.08 8.69
CA GLY A 380 -3.22 -13.32 9.08
C GLY A 380 -3.47 -13.35 10.59
N THR A 381 -3.03 -12.34 11.33
CA THR A 381 -3.41 -12.14 12.74
C THR A 381 -3.97 -10.75 12.92
N ILE A 382 -5.04 -10.65 13.70
CA ILE A 382 -5.49 -9.39 14.25
C ILE A 382 -4.86 -9.21 15.62
N PHE A 383 -4.12 -8.12 15.81
CA PHE A 383 -3.56 -7.71 17.10
C PHE A 383 -4.19 -6.42 17.57
N VAL A 384 -4.47 -6.34 18.86
CA VAL A 384 -4.94 -5.13 19.54
C VAL A 384 -4.06 -4.89 20.77
N LEU A 385 -3.40 -3.74 20.77
CA LEU A 385 -2.49 -3.29 21.83
C LEU A 385 -3.03 -2.02 22.49
N ASP A 386 -2.73 -1.81 23.77
CA ASP A 386 -2.86 -0.50 24.39
C ASP A 386 -1.74 0.42 23.87
N ARG A 387 -2.09 1.50 23.18
CA ARG A 387 -1.11 2.36 22.54
C ARG A 387 -0.35 3.28 23.52
N ASN A 388 -0.76 3.34 24.79
CA ASN A 388 -0.02 4.12 25.76
C ASN A 388 1.34 3.49 26.11
N ASN A 389 1.42 2.17 26.09
CA ASN A 389 2.60 1.45 26.60
C ASN A 389 2.93 0.15 25.82
N GLY A 390 2.22 -0.13 24.73
CA GLY A 390 2.40 -1.37 23.95
C GLY A 390 1.85 -2.63 24.60
N GLN A 391 1.07 -2.54 25.68
CA GLN A 391 0.51 -3.71 26.35
C GLN A 391 -0.39 -4.50 25.40
N PHE A 392 -0.15 -5.80 25.31
CA PHE A 392 -1.02 -6.74 24.63
C PHE A 392 -2.42 -6.74 25.27
N LEU A 393 -3.45 -6.60 24.48
CA LEU A 393 -4.84 -6.69 24.91
C LEU A 393 -5.50 -7.98 24.43
N TRP A 394 -5.50 -8.20 23.11
CA TRP A 394 -5.97 -9.45 22.53
C TRP A 394 -5.45 -9.68 21.12
N ALA A 395 -5.45 -10.95 20.69
CA ALA A 395 -5.19 -11.30 19.30
C ALA A 395 -5.96 -12.55 18.89
N THR A 396 -6.14 -12.71 17.58
CA THR A 396 -6.78 -13.92 17.03
C THR A 396 -6.26 -14.21 15.62
N PRO A 397 -6.08 -15.49 15.23
CA PRO A 397 -5.81 -15.87 13.85
C PRO A 397 -6.89 -15.36 12.92
N PHE A 398 -6.50 -14.96 11.70
CA PHE A 398 -7.39 -14.39 10.71
C PHE A 398 -6.95 -14.81 9.30
N PRO A 399 -7.85 -15.17 8.37
CA PRO A 399 -9.31 -15.17 8.51
C PRO A 399 -9.86 -16.35 9.31
N TYR A 400 -9.11 -17.42 9.51
CA TYR A 400 -9.53 -18.62 10.23
C TYR A 400 -8.42 -19.11 11.16
N ASP A 401 -8.75 -19.91 12.18
CA ASP A 401 -7.75 -20.67 12.92
C ASP A 401 -7.40 -21.93 12.11
N ASP A 402 -6.10 -22.19 11.88
CA ASP A 402 -5.61 -23.29 11.05
C ASP A 402 -4.44 -24.00 11.74
N PRO A 403 -4.31 -25.33 11.67
CA PRO A 403 -3.19 -26.05 12.27
C PRO A 403 -1.82 -25.71 11.66
N ASN A 404 -1.79 -25.20 10.41
CA ASN A 404 -0.55 -24.73 9.75
C ASN A 404 -0.25 -23.25 10.03
N TYR A 405 -0.85 -22.68 11.08
CA TYR A 405 -0.64 -21.30 11.47
C TYR A 405 0.73 -21.10 12.10
N ILE A 406 1.43 -20.04 11.72
CA ILE A 406 2.83 -19.77 12.06
C ILE A 406 3.08 -19.49 13.55
N MET A 407 2.05 -19.06 14.29
CA MET A 407 2.12 -18.88 15.75
C MET A 407 1.40 -20.03 16.46
N SER A 408 2.07 -20.64 17.43
CA SER A 408 1.46 -21.66 18.28
C SER A 408 0.69 -21.07 19.45
N ASP A 409 1.21 -19.99 20.05
CA ASP A 409 0.65 -19.40 21.26
C ASP A 409 1.07 -17.93 21.44
N ILE A 410 0.32 -17.22 22.28
CA ILE A 410 0.70 -15.93 22.86
C ILE A 410 0.53 -16.02 24.38
N ASP A 411 1.57 -15.72 25.14
CA ASP A 411 1.41 -15.56 26.59
C ASP A 411 0.47 -14.41 26.89
N VAL A 412 -0.72 -14.71 27.35
CA VAL A 412 -1.79 -13.72 27.51
C VAL A 412 -1.55 -12.68 28.61
N LYS A 413 -0.52 -12.85 29.44
CA LYS A 413 -0.14 -11.86 30.47
C LYS A 413 0.92 -10.89 29.97
N THR A 414 1.91 -11.42 29.25
CA THR A 414 3.06 -10.65 28.78
C THR A 414 2.92 -10.19 27.33
N GLY A 415 2.09 -10.87 26.53
CA GLY A 415 1.96 -10.64 25.09
C GLY A 415 3.08 -11.30 24.27
N GLN A 416 3.97 -12.09 24.90
CA GLN A 416 5.04 -12.76 24.17
C GLN A 416 4.48 -13.82 23.22
N THR A 417 4.82 -13.70 21.94
CA THR A 417 4.42 -14.64 20.89
C THR A 417 5.38 -15.81 20.79
N LYS A 418 4.83 -17.00 20.51
CA LYS A 418 5.58 -18.24 20.31
C LYS A 418 5.35 -18.77 18.90
N LEU A 419 6.44 -19.14 18.23
CA LEU A 419 6.39 -19.79 16.92
C LEU A 419 5.77 -21.18 17.00
N ASN A 420 5.09 -21.57 15.92
CA ASN A 420 4.82 -22.97 15.64
C ASN A 420 6.11 -23.64 15.14
N TRP A 421 6.82 -24.28 16.09
CA TRP A 421 8.14 -24.83 15.83
C TRP A 421 8.15 -25.97 14.80
N ASP A 422 7.00 -26.59 14.52
CA ASP A 422 6.87 -27.64 13.52
C ASP A 422 6.94 -27.10 12.09
N LEU A 423 6.66 -25.80 11.90
CA LEU A 423 6.70 -25.12 10.61
C LEU A 423 8.01 -24.38 10.34
N VAL A 424 8.92 -24.34 11.31
CA VAL A 424 10.23 -23.67 11.19
C VAL A 424 11.18 -24.52 10.34
N PHE A 425 11.94 -23.87 9.46
CA PHE A 425 12.98 -24.52 8.65
C PHE A 425 14.20 -24.88 9.54
N LYS A 426 14.51 -26.16 9.68
CA LYS A 426 15.53 -26.70 10.61
C LYS A 426 16.72 -27.31 9.89
N GLN A 427 16.56 -27.70 8.63
CA GLN A 427 17.61 -28.30 7.83
C GLN A 427 17.48 -27.93 6.36
N PRO A 428 18.59 -27.95 5.61
CA PRO A 428 18.57 -27.67 4.18
C PRO A 428 17.59 -28.57 3.42
N GLY A 429 16.73 -27.98 2.58
CA GLY A 429 15.74 -28.68 1.79
C GLY A 429 14.36 -28.86 2.47
N ASP A 430 14.19 -28.38 3.68
CA ASP A 430 12.88 -28.41 4.38
C ASP A 430 11.80 -27.72 3.55
N ARG A 431 10.60 -28.32 3.59
CA ARG A 431 9.40 -27.80 2.92
C ARG A 431 8.22 -27.81 3.86
N HIS A 432 7.55 -26.67 3.98
CA HIS A 432 6.36 -26.51 4.81
C HIS A 432 5.25 -25.76 4.05
N ILE A 433 4.00 -26.12 4.36
CA ILE A 433 2.84 -25.31 4.02
C ILE A 433 2.53 -24.48 5.26
N THR A 434 2.56 -23.15 5.10
CA THR A 434 2.30 -22.20 6.19
C THR A 434 1.11 -21.33 5.84
N CYS A 435 0.19 -21.16 6.76
CA CYS A 435 -1.00 -20.34 6.63
C CYS A 435 -0.97 -19.23 7.72
N TYR A 436 -1.12 -17.97 7.38
CA TYR A 436 -1.47 -17.44 6.08
C TYR A 436 -0.30 -16.68 5.47
N TRP A 437 -0.40 -16.32 4.16
CA TRP A 437 0.57 -15.47 3.51
C TRP A 437 -0.15 -14.47 2.58
N ASN A 438 0.15 -13.18 2.71
CA ASN A 438 -0.56 -12.10 2.02
C ASN A 438 -2.10 -12.17 2.16
N THR A 439 -2.58 -12.71 3.28
CA THR A 439 -4.01 -12.67 3.60
C THR A 439 -4.55 -11.25 3.53
N ARG A 440 -3.75 -10.29 3.99
CA ARG A 440 -3.88 -8.86 3.76
C ARG A 440 -2.47 -8.30 3.57
N SER A 441 -2.23 -7.47 2.57
CA SER A 441 -0.96 -6.79 2.36
C SER A 441 -1.13 -5.26 2.51
N TYR A 442 -0.37 -4.44 1.79
CA TYR A 442 -0.32 -2.98 1.95
C TYR A 442 -1.60 -2.23 1.58
N TRP A 443 -2.60 -2.85 1.02
CA TRP A 443 -3.90 -2.20 0.80
C TRP A 443 -4.60 -1.92 2.12
N PRO A 444 -4.81 -0.62 2.48
CA PRO A 444 -5.25 -0.25 3.81
C PRO A 444 -6.63 -0.76 4.19
N THR A 445 -6.79 -1.06 5.47
CA THR A 445 -8.09 -1.28 6.13
C THR A 445 -8.85 0.04 6.31
N ALA A 446 -10.12 -0.04 6.72
CA ALA A 446 -10.87 1.13 7.17
C ALA A 446 -11.56 0.84 8.50
N TYR A 447 -11.57 1.81 9.40
CA TYR A 447 -12.26 1.71 10.68
C TYR A 447 -13.46 2.66 10.71
N HIS A 448 -14.64 2.13 10.90
CA HIS A 448 -15.86 2.92 11.05
C HIS A 448 -16.16 3.12 12.54
N GLU A 449 -15.93 4.35 13.02
CA GLU A 449 -16.00 4.68 14.44
C GLU A 449 -17.39 4.42 15.04
N ALA A 450 -18.47 4.75 14.32
CA ALA A 450 -19.83 4.63 14.84
C ALA A 450 -20.25 3.20 15.22
N ASN A 451 -19.60 2.15 14.67
CA ASN A 451 -19.86 0.76 15.03
C ASN A 451 -18.62 0.02 15.56
N GLU A 452 -17.56 0.77 15.92
CA GLU A 452 -16.29 0.27 16.47
C GLU A 452 -15.66 -0.87 15.64
N SER A 453 -15.83 -0.83 14.32
CA SER A 453 -15.47 -1.97 13.47
C SER A 453 -14.41 -1.64 12.44
N LEU A 454 -13.39 -2.52 12.36
CA LEU A 454 -12.37 -2.54 11.33
C LEU A 454 -12.88 -3.39 10.15
N PHE A 455 -12.81 -2.81 8.95
CA PHE A 455 -13.12 -3.50 7.71
C PHE A 455 -11.82 -3.96 7.05
N VAL A 456 -11.70 -5.27 6.84
CA VAL A 456 -10.48 -5.94 6.39
C VAL A 456 -10.79 -6.76 5.14
N PRO A 457 -10.13 -6.51 3.99
CA PRO A 457 -10.15 -7.45 2.88
C PRO A 457 -9.25 -8.63 3.23
N PHE A 458 -9.64 -9.84 2.85
CA PHE A 458 -8.83 -11.02 3.14
C PHE A 458 -8.79 -12.02 2.00
N ILE A 459 -7.70 -12.80 1.99
CA ILE A 459 -7.50 -13.94 1.11
C ILE A 459 -7.22 -15.16 1.99
N ASP A 460 -7.97 -16.26 1.78
CA ASP A 460 -7.84 -17.52 2.49
C ASP A 460 -6.84 -18.44 1.77
N ASN A 461 -5.55 -18.14 1.97
CA ASN A 461 -4.47 -18.81 1.29
C ASN A 461 -3.36 -19.26 2.24
N CYS A 462 -2.45 -20.06 1.69
CA CYS A 462 -1.23 -20.51 2.34
C CYS A 462 -0.05 -20.39 1.38
N ARG A 463 1.16 -20.49 1.89
CA ARG A 463 2.40 -20.54 1.13
C ARG A 463 3.01 -21.94 1.28
N ASP A 464 3.21 -22.63 0.14
CA ASP A 464 4.00 -23.85 0.06
C ASP A 464 5.45 -23.43 -0.23
N ASN A 465 6.31 -23.51 0.78
CA ASN A 465 7.66 -22.94 0.75
C ASN A 465 8.71 -24.03 1.00
N GLN A 466 9.77 -24.05 0.18
CA GLN A 466 10.90 -24.98 0.26
C GLN A 466 12.21 -24.18 0.24
N ILE A 467 13.06 -24.38 1.24
CA ILE A 467 14.39 -23.78 1.27
C ILE A 467 15.41 -24.61 0.49
N ALA A 468 16.55 -23.97 0.14
CA ALA A 468 17.64 -24.63 -0.57
C ALA A 468 18.22 -25.80 0.23
N GLY A 469 18.63 -26.87 -0.48
CA GLY A 469 19.31 -28.03 0.11
C GLY A 469 20.12 -28.80 -0.92
N PRO A 470 20.87 -29.84 -0.51
CA PRO A 470 21.65 -30.67 -1.43
C PRO A 470 20.74 -31.29 -2.49
N GLY A 471 20.93 -30.86 -3.76
CA GLY A 471 20.10 -31.31 -4.89
C GLY A 471 18.68 -30.74 -4.92
N VAL A 472 18.33 -29.83 -3.98
CA VAL A 472 17.02 -29.20 -3.87
C VAL A 472 17.14 -27.71 -4.16
N LYS A 473 16.40 -27.24 -5.16
CA LYS A 473 16.29 -25.79 -5.45
C LYS A 473 15.24 -25.17 -4.52
N PRO A 474 15.52 -23.97 -3.99
CA PRO A 474 14.51 -23.24 -3.24
C PRO A 474 13.34 -22.84 -4.17
N GLY A 475 12.17 -22.74 -3.60
CA GLY A 475 10.99 -22.32 -4.31
C GLY A 475 9.79 -22.14 -3.39
N TRP A 476 8.84 -21.36 -3.85
CA TRP A 476 7.58 -21.17 -3.14
C TRP A 476 6.44 -20.93 -4.11
N LYS A 477 5.24 -21.15 -3.67
CA LYS A 477 4.02 -20.81 -4.39
C LYS A 477 2.89 -20.52 -3.42
N VAL A 478 2.02 -19.62 -3.82
CA VAL A 478 0.74 -19.39 -3.13
C VAL A 478 -0.23 -20.48 -3.53
N ILE A 479 -0.96 -20.98 -2.56
CA ILE A 479 -2.00 -22.01 -2.76
C ILE A 479 -3.24 -21.64 -1.93
N PRO A 480 -4.44 -22.01 -2.37
CA PRO A 480 -5.62 -21.99 -1.51
C PRO A 480 -5.35 -22.78 -0.22
N ARG A 481 -5.88 -22.31 0.91
CA ARG A 481 -5.74 -23.06 2.16
C ARG A 481 -6.28 -24.47 1.99
N PRO A 482 -5.54 -25.54 2.43
CA PRO A 482 -6.02 -26.91 2.33
C PRO A 482 -7.40 -27.09 2.98
N GLY A 483 -8.37 -27.60 2.23
CA GLY A 483 -9.75 -27.79 2.68
C GLY A 483 -10.65 -26.53 2.61
N SER A 484 -10.17 -25.43 2.07
CA SER A 484 -11.01 -24.26 1.79
C SER A 484 -11.99 -24.53 0.63
N ASP A 485 -13.11 -23.78 0.60
CA ASP A 485 -14.03 -23.79 -0.53
C ASP A 485 -13.42 -22.99 -1.70
N PRO A 486 -13.13 -23.59 -2.86
CA PRO A 486 -12.50 -22.89 -3.99
C PRO A 486 -13.34 -21.74 -4.56
N ASN A 487 -14.62 -21.64 -4.18
CA ASN A 487 -15.50 -20.55 -4.58
C ASN A 487 -15.57 -19.42 -3.53
N LYS A 488 -14.86 -19.55 -2.40
CA LYS A 488 -14.87 -18.59 -1.28
C LYS A 488 -13.48 -18.32 -0.73
N LEU A 489 -12.51 -18.20 -1.62
CA LEU A 489 -11.10 -17.97 -1.27
C LEU A 489 -10.85 -16.55 -0.72
N THR A 490 -11.77 -15.62 -0.96
CA THR A 490 -11.59 -14.21 -0.59
C THR A 490 -12.88 -13.64 -0.03
N GLY A 491 -12.76 -12.52 0.65
CA GLY A 491 -13.91 -11.80 1.16
C GLY A 491 -13.53 -10.54 1.92
N LEU A 492 -14.55 -9.95 2.52
CA LEU A 492 -14.43 -8.83 3.42
C LEU A 492 -14.86 -9.27 4.83
N ALA A 493 -14.16 -8.78 5.84
CA ALA A 493 -14.52 -8.98 7.23
C ALA A 493 -14.76 -7.62 7.92
N LYS A 494 -15.88 -7.50 8.59
CA LYS A 494 -16.16 -6.48 9.60
C LYS A 494 -15.78 -7.06 10.95
N VAL A 495 -14.83 -6.46 11.65
CA VAL A 495 -14.32 -6.93 12.95
C VAL A 495 -14.54 -5.85 14.00
N ASN A 496 -15.39 -6.11 14.98
CA ASN A 496 -15.58 -5.20 16.10
C ASN A 496 -14.35 -5.25 17.03
N LEU A 497 -13.66 -4.12 17.21
CA LEU A 497 -12.40 -4.06 17.96
C LEU A 497 -12.58 -4.16 19.48
N SER A 498 -13.79 -3.93 20.00
CA SER A 498 -14.11 -4.14 21.42
C SER A 498 -14.30 -5.62 21.75
N THR A 499 -15.03 -6.36 20.89
CA THR A 499 -15.48 -7.73 21.19
C THR A 499 -14.76 -8.82 20.38
N GLY A 500 -14.12 -8.45 19.26
CA GLY A 500 -13.57 -9.40 18.29
C GLY A 500 -14.63 -10.05 17.40
N GLU A 501 -15.92 -9.69 17.51
CA GLU A 501 -16.98 -10.26 16.69
C GLU A 501 -16.73 -9.98 15.20
N GLN A 502 -16.94 -11.00 14.37
CA GLN A 502 -16.65 -10.93 12.94
C GLN A 502 -17.91 -11.24 12.11
N LEU A 503 -18.20 -10.37 11.14
CA LEU A 503 -19.12 -10.62 10.05
C LEU A 503 -18.34 -10.71 8.75
N ARG A 504 -18.38 -11.85 8.05
CA ARG A 504 -17.75 -12.02 6.73
C ARG A 504 -18.80 -11.88 5.64
N PHE A 505 -18.47 -11.15 4.60
CA PHE A 505 -19.37 -10.89 3.47
C PHE A 505 -18.57 -10.77 2.17
N ASP A 506 -19.27 -10.65 1.03
CA ASP A 506 -18.68 -10.62 -0.32
C ASP A 506 -17.70 -11.78 -0.57
N LEU A 507 -18.05 -12.98 -0.08
CA LEU A 507 -17.22 -14.17 -0.25
C LEU A 507 -17.20 -14.58 -1.73
N GLY A 508 -16.01 -14.78 -2.29
CA GLY A 508 -15.83 -15.08 -3.69
C GLY A 508 -14.47 -15.68 -4.01
N ARG A 509 -14.15 -15.76 -5.32
CA ARG A 509 -12.87 -16.29 -5.81
C ARG A 509 -11.84 -15.21 -6.10
N ALA A 510 -12.28 -14.01 -6.50
CA ALA A 510 -11.39 -12.95 -6.93
C ALA A 510 -10.67 -12.32 -5.74
N PRO A 511 -9.34 -12.40 -5.68
CA PRO A 511 -8.59 -11.74 -4.62
C PRO A 511 -8.92 -10.24 -4.52
N GLY A 512 -9.24 -9.80 -3.30
CA GLY A 512 -9.51 -8.40 -3.00
C GLY A 512 -8.22 -7.72 -2.57
N ASN A 513 -7.64 -6.92 -3.44
CA ASN A 513 -6.40 -6.20 -3.20
C ASN A 513 -6.54 -4.67 -3.32
N GLY A 514 -7.76 -4.16 -3.22
CA GLY A 514 -8.08 -2.74 -3.13
C GLY A 514 -8.14 -2.24 -1.68
N ALA A 515 -7.84 -0.96 -1.48
CA ALA A 515 -8.00 -0.33 -0.18
C ALA A 515 -9.47 -0.18 0.22
N MET A 516 -9.72 -0.35 1.51
CA MET A 516 -11.05 -0.11 2.09
C MET A 516 -11.29 1.39 2.27
N LEU A 517 -12.55 1.79 2.20
CA LEU A 517 -13.03 3.14 2.51
C LEU A 517 -14.39 3.04 3.18
N THR A 518 -14.56 3.65 4.35
CA THR A 518 -15.86 3.83 4.99
C THR A 518 -16.32 5.28 4.95
N THR A 519 -17.62 5.51 5.05
CA THR A 519 -18.19 6.86 5.02
C THR A 519 -19.36 7.01 6.00
N ALA A 520 -19.58 8.23 6.48
CA ALA A 520 -20.77 8.57 7.28
C ALA A 520 -22.10 8.37 6.53
N GLY A 521 -22.05 8.11 5.22
CA GLY A 521 -23.19 7.66 4.44
C GLY A 521 -23.63 6.22 4.72
N GLY A 522 -22.93 5.52 5.64
CA GLY A 522 -23.19 4.13 5.99
C GLY A 522 -22.71 3.13 4.96
N LEU A 523 -21.67 3.47 4.21
CA LEU A 523 -21.11 2.67 3.12
C LEU A 523 -19.69 2.23 3.42
N VAL A 524 -19.34 1.03 2.93
CA VAL A 524 -17.97 0.59 2.75
C VAL A 524 -17.72 0.29 1.27
N PHE A 525 -16.64 0.84 0.71
CA PHE A 525 -16.23 0.62 -0.67
C PHE A 525 -15.00 -0.28 -0.73
N HIS A 526 -15.00 -1.18 -1.72
CA HIS A 526 -13.89 -2.09 -1.98
C HIS A 526 -13.87 -2.55 -3.45
N GLY A 527 -12.70 -2.93 -3.94
CA GLY A 527 -12.53 -3.48 -5.26
C GLY A 527 -11.63 -4.71 -5.30
N ASP A 528 -11.77 -5.53 -6.33
CA ASP A 528 -11.08 -6.80 -6.47
C ASP A 528 -10.36 -6.98 -7.82
N MET A 529 -9.62 -8.06 -7.97
CA MET A 529 -8.92 -8.44 -9.19
C MET A 529 -9.86 -8.75 -10.36
N SER A 530 -11.12 -9.06 -10.11
CA SER A 530 -12.12 -9.26 -11.19
C SER A 530 -12.67 -7.96 -11.76
N ARG A 531 -12.02 -6.84 -11.48
CA ARG A 531 -12.37 -5.50 -11.98
C ARG A 531 -13.68 -4.93 -11.40
N ARG A 532 -14.18 -5.52 -10.31
CA ARG A 532 -15.44 -5.09 -9.69
C ARG A 532 -15.17 -4.14 -8.55
N PHE A 533 -15.73 -2.95 -8.66
CA PHE A 533 -15.78 -1.96 -7.60
C PHE A 533 -17.17 -1.90 -7.00
N ARG A 534 -17.27 -2.07 -5.69
CA ARG A 534 -18.54 -2.28 -4.99
C ARG A 534 -18.69 -1.35 -3.81
N ALA A 535 -19.96 -1.07 -3.47
CA ALA A 535 -20.35 -0.44 -2.23
C ALA A 535 -21.28 -1.37 -1.44
N PHE A 536 -21.01 -1.49 -0.14
CA PHE A 536 -21.77 -2.33 0.78
C PHE A 536 -22.31 -1.48 1.95
N ASP A 537 -23.39 -1.95 2.56
CA ASP A 537 -23.88 -1.40 3.83
C ASP A 537 -22.90 -1.77 4.97
N VAL A 538 -22.44 -0.78 5.74
CA VAL A 538 -21.45 -0.98 6.84
C VAL A 538 -21.98 -1.85 7.99
N ASN A 539 -23.29 -2.02 8.12
CA ASN A 539 -23.87 -2.81 9.21
C ASN A 539 -24.11 -4.25 8.80
N THR A 540 -24.64 -4.46 7.60
CA THR A 540 -25.14 -5.77 7.14
C THR A 540 -24.19 -6.48 6.18
N GLY A 541 -23.27 -5.75 5.51
CA GLY A 541 -22.45 -6.28 4.42
C GLY A 541 -23.23 -6.53 3.13
N GLU A 542 -24.47 -6.03 3.02
CA GLU A 542 -25.28 -6.13 1.80
C GLU A 542 -24.64 -5.29 0.67
N LYS A 543 -24.49 -5.88 -0.51
CA LYS A 543 -24.02 -5.17 -1.70
C LYS A 543 -25.12 -4.25 -2.26
N LEU A 544 -24.87 -2.93 -2.23
CA LEU A 544 -25.82 -1.91 -2.66
C LEU A 544 -25.56 -1.38 -4.06
N TRP A 545 -24.30 -1.49 -4.54
CA TRP A 545 -23.90 -0.98 -5.84
C TRP A 545 -22.65 -1.68 -6.34
N GLU A 546 -22.49 -1.78 -7.67
CA GLU A 546 -21.33 -2.35 -8.34
C GLU A 546 -21.08 -1.66 -9.68
N ALA A 547 -19.79 -1.45 -10.01
CA ALA A 547 -19.32 -1.10 -11.34
C ALA A 547 -18.20 -2.07 -11.77
N ILE A 548 -18.14 -2.38 -13.07
CA ILE A 548 -17.06 -3.16 -13.68
C ILE A 548 -16.14 -2.18 -14.39
N LEU A 549 -14.86 -2.15 -13.99
CA LEU A 549 -13.86 -1.22 -14.51
C LEU A 549 -13.00 -1.86 -15.61
N GLY A 550 -12.05 -1.11 -16.16
CA GLY A 550 -11.17 -1.59 -17.22
C GLY A 550 -10.12 -2.59 -16.75
N GLY A 551 -9.53 -2.38 -15.58
CA GLY A 551 -8.47 -3.19 -15.00
C GLY A 551 -8.79 -3.71 -13.61
N ASN A 552 -7.89 -4.53 -13.04
CA ASN A 552 -8.00 -4.95 -11.65
C ASN A 552 -7.89 -3.74 -10.71
N ILE A 553 -8.62 -3.79 -9.60
CA ILE A 553 -8.53 -2.75 -8.58
C ILE A 553 -7.46 -3.16 -7.59
N SER A 554 -6.31 -2.49 -7.65
CA SER A 554 -5.13 -2.94 -6.94
C SER A 554 -4.64 -1.95 -5.89
N VAL A 555 -5.32 -0.81 -5.69
CA VAL A 555 -4.76 0.22 -4.84
C VAL A 555 -5.84 0.98 -4.10
N SER A 556 -5.98 2.26 -4.39
CA SER A 556 -6.67 3.18 -3.53
C SER A 556 -8.14 3.30 -3.85
N THR A 557 -8.88 3.52 -2.77
CA THR A 557 -10.22 4.09 -2.81
C THR A 557 -10.25 5.26 -1.85
N ILE A 558 -10.59 6.46 -2.34
CA ILE A 558 -10.74 7.68 -1.52
C ILE A 558 -12.06 8.39 -1.85
N THR A 559 -12.47 9.31 -0.99
CA THR A 559 -13.61 10.19 -1.26
C THR A 559 -13.29 11.62 -0.82
N TYR A 560 -13.80 12.58 -1.59
CA TYR A 560 -13.58 14.00 -1.38
C TYR A 560 -14.81 14.79 -1.87
N ALA A 561 -14.85 16.10 -1.63
CA ALA A 561 -15.89 16.94 -2.19
C ALA A 561 -15.33 18.23 -2.78
N VAL A 562 -15.92 18.71 -3.86
CA VAL A 562 -15.60 19.99 -4.49
C VAL A 562 -16.90 20.72 -4.79
N ASN A 563 -16.99 21.97 -4.40
CA ASN A 563 -18.18 22.81 -4.61
C ASN A 563 -19.49 22.15 -4.10
N GLY A 564 -19.42 21.44 -2.97
CA GLY A 564 -20.56 20.77 -2.35
C GLY A 564 -20.99 19.46 -3.04
N LYS A 565 -20.26 18.96 -4.03
CA LYS A 565 -20.49 17.68 -4.69
C LYS A 565 -19.47 16.65 -4.20
N GLN A 566 -19.94 15.51 -3.71
CA GLN A 566 -19.10 14.39 -3.27
C GLN A 566 -18.69 13.52 -4.45
N TYR A 567 -17.44 13.09 -4.43
CA TYR A 567 -16.83 12.17 -5.39
C TYR A 567 -16.24 10.96 -4.67
N VAL A 568 -16.27 9.81 -5.33
CA VAL A 568 -15.55 8.59 -4.93
C VAL A 568 -14.57 8.24 -6.03
N CYS A 569 -13.29 8.16 -5.68
CA CYS A 569 -12.20 7.83 -6.59
C CYS A 569 -11.70 6.42 -6.30
N VAL A 570 -11.47 5.64 -7.35
CA VAL A 570 -10.84 4.33 -7.29
C VAL A 570 -9.82 4.21 -8.42
N MET A 571 -8.71 3.52 -8.16
CA MET A 571 -7.68 3.30 -9.18
C MET A 571 -7.63 1.83 -9.58
N THR A 572 -7.43 1.60 -10.86
CA THR A 572 -7.05 0.30 -11.40
C THR A 572 -5.57 0.29 -11.72
N GLY A 573 -4.97 -0.89 -11.81
CA GLY A 573 -3.59 -1.01 -12.25
C GLY A 573 -2.93 -2.32 -11.82
N PHE A 574 -1.73 -2.53 -12.34
CA PHE A 574 -0.92 -3.69 -12.05
C PHE A 574 -0.05 -3.41 -10.81
N ASN A 575 -0.05 -4.32 -9.83
CA ASN A 575 0.89 -4.33 -8.73
C ASN A 575 1.65 -5.66 -8.67
N LEU A 576 2.70 -5.74 -7.86
CA LEU A 576 3.55 -6.94 -7.79
C LEU A 576 2.86 -8.17 -7.19
N LYS A 577 1.76 -8.01 -6.48
CA LYS A 577 1.01 -9.14 -5.90
C LYS A 577 0.03 -9.76 -6.91
N VAL A 578 -0.30 -9.08 -7.99
CA VAL A 578 -1.23 -9.61 -9.00
C VAL A 578 -0.80 -10.97 -9.58
N PRO A 579 0.46 -11.20 -9.99
CA PRO A 579 0.86 -12.51 -10.50
C PRO A 579 0.77 -13.62 -9.46
N GLU A 580 1.09 -13.34 -8.21
CA GLU A 580 1.06 -14.29 -7.10
C GLU A 580 -0.37 -14.71 -6.80
N LEU A 581 -1.29 -13.74 -6.69
CA LEU A 581 -2.70 -13.96 -6.40
C LEU A 581 -3.44 -14.57 -7.59
N ALA A 582 -3.08 -14.23 -8.82
CA ALA A 582 -3.65 -14.82 -10.03
C ALA A 582 -3.37 -16.32 -10.13
N ALA A 583 -2.28 -16.81 -9.55
CA ALA A 583 -1.96 -18.23 -9.51
C ALA A 583 -2.99 -19.07 -8.73
N GLU A 584 -3.73 -18.45 -7.80
CA GLU A 584 -4.82 -19.11 -7.06
C GLU A 584 -6.10 -19.28 -7.90
N VAL A 585 -6.26 -18.45 -8.91
CA VAL A 585 -7.44 -18.40 -9.80
C VAL A 585 -7.02 -18.34 -11.26
N PRO A 586 -6.36 -19.39 -11.79
CA PRO A 586 -5.72 -19.37 -13.12
C PRO A 586 -6.70 -19.21 -14.28
N ASP A 587 -7.97 -19.41 -14.06
CA ASP A 587 -9.06 -19.19 -15.02
C ASP A 587 -9.54 -17.72 -15.06
N MET A 588 -9.05 -16.88 -14.15
CA MET A 588 -9.35 -15.44 -14.13
C MET A 588 -8.32 -14.67 -14.95
N HIS A 589 -8.74 -14.12 -16.08
CA HIS A 589 -7.89 -13.26 -16.90
C HIS A 589 -8.01 -11.81 -16.47
N THR A 590 -6.90 -11.22 -16.04
CA THR A 590 -6.82 -9.83 -15.63
C THR A 590 -5.90 -9.05 -16.58
N PRO A 591 -6.34 -7.92 -17.17
CA PRO A 591 -5.47 -7.05 -17.96
C PRO A 591 -4.28 -6.56 -17.13
N THR A 592 -3.09 -6.52 -17.73
CA THR A 592 -1.85 -6.15 -17.04
C THR A 592 -1.44 -4.69 -17.20
N ASN A 593 -1.90 -4.01 -18.25
CA ASN A 593 -1.54 -2.63 -18.57
C ASN A 593 -2.81 -1.76 -18.60
N HIS A 594 -3.34 -1.44 -17.44
CA HIS A 594 -4.54 -0.63 -17.33
C HIS A 594 -4.51 0.19 -16.02
N ASN A 595 -3.56 1.10 -15.94
CA ASN A 595 -3.47 2.04 -14.84
C ASN A 595 -4.40 3.21 -15.14
N SER A 596 -5.47 3.36 -14.38
CA SER A 596 -6.46 4.41 -14.59
C SER A 596 -7.08 4.88 -13.30
N ILE A 597 -7.42 6.16 -13.26
CA ILE A 597 -8.22 6.78 -12.21
C ILE A 597 -9.66 6.81 -12.68
N TYR A 598 -10.57 6.26 -11.89
CA TYR A 598 -12.02 6.33 -12.10
C TYR A 598 -12.65 7.15 -10.98
N VAL A 599 -13.44 8.13 -11.33
CA VAL A 599 -14.15 8.96 -10.35
C VAL A 599 -15.65 8.89 -10.59
N PHE A 600 -16.37 8.66 -9.51
CA PHE A 600 -17.82 8.52 -9.48
C PHE A 600 -18.46 9.63 -8.66
N ALA A 601 -19.65 10.07 -9.07
CA ALA A 601 -20.45 11.06 -8.36
C ALA A 601 -21.95 10.81 -8.59
N LEU A 602 -22.78 11.45 -7.79
CA LEU A 602 -24.22 11.54 -8.11
C LEU A 602 -24.44 12.48 -9.29
N PRO A 603 -25.51 12.28 -10.07
CA PRO A 603 -25.87 13.15 -11.20
C PRO A 603 -26.02 14.61 -10.82
#